data_c952fbd41ced90fb8dd3cb4cad295df2
#
_entry.id   c952fbd41ced90fb8dd3cb4cad295df2
#
_cell.length_a   1.000
_cell.length_b   1.000
_cell.length_c   1.000
_cell.angle_alpha   90.00
_cell.angle_beta   90.00
_cell.angle_gamma   90.00
#
_symmetry.space_group_name_H-M   'P 1'
#
loop_
_entity.id
_entity.type
_entity.pdbx_description
1 polymer ?
#
loop_
_entity_poly.entity_id
_entity_poly.type
_entity_poly.pdbx_seq_one_letter_code
_entity_poly.pdbx_strand_id
1 'polypeptide(L)'
;MSAAARLQVARLIPQGQGLAPALLRRAASLSLDWDTRQKSRFQAEDSSGRALGVFLPRGTQLRGGDVLLAEDGSLIRVEAAPQALLRISACAEHGSPFDLTRAAYHLGNRHVPIELQPGYLQIEPDHVLADMLRAQPHLQVEALDAPFEPEGGAYAAGHGHSHGHGHDHGHAHHHHDHP
;
A
#
# COMPACT_ATOMS: atom_id res chain seq x y z
N MET A 1 -2.93 -14.77 35.18
CA MET A 1 -3.71 -14.26 34.04
C MET A 1 -3.10 -14.89 32.79
N SER A 2 -3.78 -15.88 32.19
CA SER A 2 -3.30 -16.53 30.97
C SER A 2 -3.37 -15.52 29.83
N ALA A 3 -2.23 -15.26 29.17
CA ALA A 3 -2.24 -14.48 27.92
C ALA A 3 -3.11 -15.27 26.94
N ALA A 4 -4.22 -14.69 26.50
CA ALA A 4 -5.06 -15.31 25.49
C ALA A 4 -4.18 -15.67 24.29
N ALA A 5 -4.21 -16.95 23.89
CA ALA A 5 -3.43 -17.45 22.78
C ALA A 5 -3.79 -16.64 21.53
N ARG A 6 -2.80 -15.95 20.94
CA ARG A 6 -3.00 -15.17 19.71
C ARG A 6 -2.98 -16.11 18.52
N LEU A 7 -3.97 -15.99 17.67
CA LEU A 7 -4.03 -16.73 16.42
C LEU A 7 -2.96 -16.18 15.46
N GLN A 8 -2.07 -17.04 14.99
CA GLN A 8 -0.98 -16.61 14.10
C GLN A 8 -1.43 -16.58 12.65
N VAL A 9 -1.00 -15.52 11.96
CA VAL A 9 -1.25 -15.27 10.54
C VAL A 9 0.08 -15.08 9.85
N ALA A 10 0.41 -15.96 8.90
CA ALA A 10 1.68 -15.92 8.17
C ALA A 10 1.50 -15.92 6.64
N ARG A 11 0.28 -15.96 6.14
CA ARG A 11 0.00 -16.06 4.69
C ARG A 11 -1.01 -14.99 4.26
N LEU A 12 -0.71 -14.38 3.13
CA LEU A 12 -1.54 -13.41 2.43
C LEU A 12 -2.05 -14.03 1.12
N ILE A 13 -3.32 -13.82 0.83
CA ILE A 13 -3.96 -14.14 -0.45
C ILE A 13 -4.40 -12.80 -1.05
N PRO A 14 -3.64 -12.24 -2.03
CA PRO A 14 -3.96 -10.93 -2.61
C PRO A 14 -5.37 -10.91 -3.19
N GLN A 15 -6.17 -9.93 -2.79
CA GLN A 15 -7.56 -9.72 -3.23
C GLN A 15 -8.42 -10.98 -3.14
N GLY A 16 -8.09 -11.92 -2.24
CA GLY A 16 -8.79 -13.18 -2.10
C GLY A 16 -8.78 -14.07 -3.35
N GLN A 17 -7.75 -13.94 -4.20
CA GLN A 17 -7.65 -14.68 -5.46
C GLN A 17 -7.79 -16.19 -5.26
N GLY A 18 -8.65 -16.82 -6.06
CA GLY A 18 -8.92 -18.26 -6.00
C GLY A 18 -9.88 -18.68 -4.88
N LEU A 19 -10.35 -17.77 -4.04
CA LEU A 19 -11.34 -18.07 -3.01
C LEU A 19 -12.78 -17.88 -3.53
N ALA A 20 -13.66 -18.81 -3.16
CA ALA A 20 -15.06 -18.67 -3.49
C ALA A 20 -15.69 -17.45 -2.78
N PRO A 21 -16.55 -16.66 -3.45
CA PRO A 21 -17.20 -15.50 -2.85
C PRO A 21 -17.97 -15.81 -1.55
N ALA A 22 -18.49 -17.02 -1.41
CA ALA A 22 -19.18 -17.46 -0.21
C ALA A 22 -18.26 -17.55 1.01
N LEU A 23 -16.98 -17.92 0.81
CA LEU A 23 -15.97 -17.94 1.88
C LEU A 23 -15.60 -16.52 2.31
N LEU A 24 -15.42 -15.62 1.35
CA LEU A 24 -15.12 -14.21 1.62
C LEU A 24 -16.23 -13.50 2.40
N ARG A 25 -17.49 -13.80 2.11
CA ARG A 25 -18.63 -13.23 2.85
C ARG A 25 -18.74 -13.71 4.30
N ARG A 26 -18.19 -14.89 4.59
CA ARG A 26 -18.22 -15.49 5.95
C ARG A 26 -16.95 -15.19 6.75
N ALA A 27 -15.90 -14.72 6.08
CA ALA A 27 -14.65 -14.37 6.72
C ALA A 27 -14.86 -13.22 7.71
N ALA A 28 -14.21 -13.28 8.86
CA ALA A 28 -14.10 -12.14 9.75
C ALA A 28 -13.38 -11.01 9.02
N SER A 29 -13.63 -9.76 9.41
CA SER A 29 -12.92 -8.61 8.85
C SER A 29 -11.86 -8.09 9.82
N LEU A 30 -10.85 -7.45 9.27
CA LEU A 30 -9.77 -6.78 9.98
C LEU A 30 -9.63 -5.38 9.42
N SER A 31 -10.15 -4.40 10.14
CA SER A 31 -10.11 -2.99 9.73
C SER A 31 -8.80 -2.36 10.20
N LEU A 32 -7.99 -1.87 9.28
CA LEU A 32 -6.64 -1.37 9.52
C LEU A 32 -6.42 -0.03 8.80
N ASP A 33 -5.80 0.93 9.49
CA ASP A 33 -5.29 2.15 8.89
C ASP A 33 -4.10 1.89 7.96
N TRP A 34 -3.72 2.88 7.19
CA TRP A 34 -2.62 2.75 6.23
C TRP A 34 -1.28 2.47 6.91
N ASP A 35 -0.98 3.14 8.03
CA ASP A 35 0.28 2.94 8.77
C ASP A 35 0.43 1.49 9.23
N THR A 36 -0.63 0.87 9.73
CA THR A 36 -0.62 -0.54 10.13
C THR A 36 -0.52 -1.48 8.93
N ARG A 37 -1.18 -1.17 7.81
CA ARG A 37 -1.14 -1.99 6.59
C ARG A 37 0.23 -2.01 5.90
N GLN A 38 1.09 -1.05 6.17
CA GLN A 38 2.49 -1.04 5.72
C GLN A 38 3.40 -1.94 6.54
N LYS A 39 2.98 -2.39 7.72
CA LYS A 39 3.79 -3.22 8.60
C LYS A 39 3.68 -4.70 8.23
N SER A 40 4.82 -5.36 8.11
CA SER A 40 4.86 -6.82 7.90
C SER A 40 4.66 -7.62 9.20
N ARG A 41 4.72 -6.97 10.37
CA ARG A 41 4.51 -7.59 11.69
C ARG A 41 3.74 -6.65 12.58
N PHE A 42 2.58 -7.11 13.07
CA PHE A 42 1.73 -6.33 13.98
C PHE A 42 0.77 -7.25 14.74
N GLN A 43 0.09 -6.67 15.71
CA GLN A 43 -0.99 -7.31 16.46
C GLN A 43 -2.28 -6.54 16.19
N ALA A 44 -3.39 -7.26 16.11
CA ALA A 44 -4.69 -6.68 15.91
C ALA A 44 -5.79 -7.60 16.45
N GLU A 45 -7.03 -7.13 16.42
CA GLU A 45 -8.22 -7.90 16.77
C GLU A 45 -9.17 -7.89 15.57
N ASP A 46 -9.69 -9.05 15.20
CA ASP A 46 -10.65 -9.15 14.10
C ASP A 46 -12.08 -8.84 14.56
N SER A 47 -12.99 -8.74 13.60
CA SER A 47 -14.41 -8.41 13.86
C SER A 47 -15.16 -9.44 14.74
N SER A 48 -14.56 -10.60 15.01
CA SER A 48 -15.08 -11.60 15.93
C SER A 48 -14.47 -11.55 17.34
N GLY A 49 -13.58 -10.57 17.60
CA GLY A 49 -12.91 -10.41 18.90
C GLY A 49 -11.71 -11.33 19.10
N ARG A 50 -11.16 -11.94 18.05
CA ARG A 50 -9.98 -12.80 18.16
C ARG A 50 -8.71 -11.96 18.07
N ALA A 51 -7.81 -12.15 19.03
CA ALA A 51 -6.50 -11.55 19.00
C ALA A 51 -5.61 -12.22 17.95
N LEU A 52 -5.04 -11.44 17.05
CA LEU A 52 -4.20 -11.89 15.95
C LEU A 52 -2.75 -11.45 16.14
N GLY A 53 -1.80 -12.31 15.76
CA GLY A 53 -0.41 -11.97 15.55
C GLY A 53 -0.08 -12.16 14.08
N VAL A 54 0.14 -11.06 13.35
CA VAL A 54 0.41 -11.08 11.92
C VAL A 54 1.92 -11.03 11.68
N PHE A 55 2.43 -11.98 10.88
CA PHE A 55 3.85 -12.16 10.55
C PHE A 55 3.99 -12.43 9.06
N LEU A 56 4.07 -11.38 8.26
CA LEU A 56 4.21 -11.46 6.81
C LEU A 56 5.68 -11.25 6.38
N PRO A 57 6.06 -11.61 5.16
CA PRO A 57 7.36 -11.29 4.60
C PRO A 57 7.63 -9.78 4.64
N ARG A 58 8.90 -9.40 4.82
CA ARG A 58 9.29 -7.99 4.81
C ARG A 58 8.92 -7.31 3.49
N GLY A 59 8.43 -6.08 3.57
CA GLY A 59 7.99 -5.30 2.42
C GLY A 59 6.58 -5.65 1.93
N THR A 60 5.88 -6.59 2.59
CA THR A 60 4.46 -6.83 2.30
C THR A 60 3.65 -5.61 2.74
N GLN A 61 2.86 -5.09 1.83
CA GLN A 61 1.83 -4.08 2.10
C GLN A 61 0.46 -4.72 1.95
N LEU A 62 -0.39 -4.55 2.94
CA LEU A 62 -1.78 -5.02 2.88
C LEU A 62 -2.66 -4.00 2.18
N ARG A 63 -3.56 -4.48 1.35
CA ARG A 63 -4.59 -3.68 0.66
C ARG A 63 -5.98 -4.08 1.13
N GLY A 64 -6.92 -3.16 1.03
CA GLY A 64 -8.33 -3.49 1.20
C GLY A 64 -8.74 -4.58 0.22
N GLY A 65 -9.46 -5.61 0.70
CA GLY A 65 -9.81 -6.80 -0.10
C GLY A 65 -8.81 -7.95 -0.04
N ASP A 66 -7.61 -7.74 0.48
CA ASP A 66 -6.69 -8.85 0.77
C ASP A 66 -7.29 -9.80 1.80
N VAL A 67 -6.86 -11.05 1.76
CA VAL A 67 -7.30 -12.06 2.72
C VAL A 67 -6.10 -12.68 3.42
N LEU A 68 -6.13 -12.67 4.73
CA LEU A 68 -5.16 -13.31 5.58
C LEU A 68 -5.63 -14.73 5.90
N LEU A 69 -4.72 -15.69 5.83
CA LEU A 69 -4.95 -17.08 6.24
C LEU A 69 -4.25 -17.32 7.57
N ALA A 70 -5.03 -17.68 8.58
CA ALA A 70 -4.54 -18.01 9.89
C ALA A 70 -4.13 -19.49 10.00
N GLU A 71 -3.37 -19.83 11.04
CA GLU A 71 -2.85 -21.18 11.29
C GLU A 71 -3.95 -22.24 11.52
N ASP A 72 -5.12 -21.82 11.99
CA ASP A 72 -6.30 -22.67 12.15
C ASP A 72 -7.11 -22.87 10.86
N GLY A 73 -6.65 -22.31 9.73
CA GLY A 73 -7.33 -22.34 8.45
C GLY A 73 -8.41 -21.27 8.27
N SER A 74 -8.66 -20.42 9.27
CA SER A 74 -9.65 -19.35 9.13
C SER A 74 -9.16 -18.24 8.20
N LEU A 75 -10.11 -17.65 7.47
CA LEU A 75 -9.88 -16.53 6.57
C LEU A 75 -10.28 -15.23 7.25
N ILE A 76 -9.48 -14.19 7.07
CA ILE A 76 -9.72 -12.85 7.63
C ILE A 76 -9.53 -11.84 6.52
N ARG A 77 -10.61 -11.11 6.19
CA ARG A 77 -10.59 -10.11 5.12
C ARG A 77 -10.06 -8.77 5.65
N VAL A 78 -9.08 -8.22 4.98
CA VAL A 78 -8.53 -6.90 5.29
C VAL A 78 -9.46 -5.82 4.73
N GLU A 79 -9.76 -4.83 5.54
CA GLU A 79 -10.51 -3.63 5.17
C GLU A 79 -9.65 -2.40 5.47
N ALA A 80 -9.61 -1.46 4.53
CA ALA A 80 -8.99 -0.16 4.78
C ALA A 80 -9.88 0.63 5.75
N ALA A 81 -9.38 0.87 6.96
CA ALA A 81 -10.10 1.68 7.94
C ALA A 81 -10.22 3.13 7.46
N PRO A 82 -11.35 3.80 7.71
CA PRO A 82 -11.40 5.24 7.58
C PRO A 82 -10.36 5.90 8.48
N GLN A 83 -9.65 6.88 7.93
CA GLN A 83 -8.66 7.69 8.65
C GLN A 83 -8.72 9.13 8.17
N ALA A 84 -8.19 10.06 8.97
CA ALA A 84 -8.12 11.46 8.60
C ALA A 84 -7.30 11.66 7.32
N LEU A 85 -7.86 12.36 6.35
CA LEU A 85 -7.26 12.64 5.03
C LEU A 85 -7.51 14.07 4.60
N LEU A 86 -6.71 14.53 3.65
CA LEU A 86 -6.99 15.70 2.83
C LEU A 86 -7.38 15.22 1.44
N ARG A 87 -8.56 15.61 0.98
CA ARG A 87 -9.01 15.43 -0.40
C ARG A 87 -8.75 16.70 -1.17
N ILE A 88 -8.11 16.56 -2.32
CA ILE A 88 -7.78 17.64 -3.23
C ILE A 88 -8.59 17.44 -4.51
N SER A 89 -9.38 18.41 -4.90
CA SER A 89 -10.15 18.42 -6.15
C SER A 89 -9.91 19.70 -6.93
N ALA A 90 -10.24 19.68 -8.22
CA ALA A 90 -10.27 20.91 -9.01
C ALA A 90 -11.45 21.78 -8.54
N CYS A 91 -11.23 23.11 -8.47
CA CYS A 91 -12.31 24.05 -8.16
C CYS A 91 -13.40 23.96 -9.25
N ALA A 92 -14.66 23.87 -8.83
CA ALA A 92 -15.78 23.68 -9.76
C ALA A 92 -15.97 24.86 -10.74
N GLU A 93 -15.60 26.08 -10.34
CA GLU A 93 -15.84 27.28 -11.13
C GLU A 93 -14.71 27.56 -12.14
N HIS A 94 -13.45 27.31 -11.78
CA HIS A 94 -12.28 27.70 -12.58
C HIS A 94 -11.11 26.71 -12.49
N GLY A 95 -11.29 25.58 -11.87
CA GLY A 95 -10.32 24.47 -11.86
C GLY A 95 -10.45 23.58 -13.10
N SER A 96 -9.41 22.86 -13.40
CA SER A 96 -9.35 21.93 -14.52
C SER A 96 -8.71 20.58 -14.10
N PRO A 97 -8.90 19.50 -14.86
CA PRO A 97 -8.17 18.24 -14.62
C PRO A 97 -6.65 18.41 -14.66
N PHE A 98 -6.15 19.41 -15.39
CA PHE A 98 -4.73 19.70 -15.45
C PHE A 98 -4.18 20.24 -14.12
N ASP A 99 -4.99 20.97 -13.35
CA ASP A 99 -4.58 21.47 -12.03
C ASP A 99 -4.39 20.31 -11.04
N LEU A 100 -5.25 19.27 -11.10
CA LEU A 100 -5.03 18.03 -10.35
C LEU A 100 -3.77 17.28 -10.79
N THR A 101 -3.51 17.21 -12.10
CA THR A 101 -2.28 16.61 -12.63
C THR A 101 -1.04 17.33 -12.11
N ARG A 102 -1.09 18.67 -12.09
CA ARG A 102 -0.01 19.50 -11.53
C ARG A 102 0.17 19.28 -10.03
N ALA A 103 -0.92 19.18 -9.28
CA ALA A 103 -0.87 18.88 -7.86
C ALA A 103 -0.26 17.51 -7.60
N ALA A 104 -0.67 16.45 -8.33
CA ALA A 104 -0.09 15.12 -8.25
C ALA A 104 1.41 15.12 -8.54
N TYR A 105 1.86 15.85 -9.56
CA TYR A 105 3.27 16.00 -9.90
C TYR A 105 4.07 16.63 -8.74
N HIS A 106 3.57 17.70 -8.13
CA HIS A 106 4.27 18.37 -7.02
C HIS A 106 4.29 17.53 -5.75
N LEU A 107 3.23 16.80 -5.45
CA LEU A 107 3.15 15.88 -4.32
C LEU A 107 4.07 14.66 -4.53
N GLY A 108 4.07 14.09 -5.74
CA GLY A 108 4.92 12.97 -6.10
C GLY A 108 6.42 13.31 -6.01
N ASN A 109 6.81 14.50 -6.42
CA ASN A 109 8.20 14.99 -6.26
C ASN A 109 8.64 15.12 -4.79
N ARG A 110 7.70 15.16 -3.86
CA ARG A 110 7.95 15.15 -2.42
C ARG A 110 7.84 13.77 -1.78
N HIS A 111 7.65 12.74 -2.61
CA HIS A 111 7.45 11.36 -2.17
C HIS A 111 6.27 11.16 -1.21
N VAL A 112 5.26 11.99 -1.32
CA VAL A 112 4.02 11.87 -0.54
C VAL A 112 3.24 10.67 -1.04
N PRO A 113 2.76 9.76 -0.17
CA PRO A 113 1.80 8.74 -0.56
C PRO A 113 0.50 9.39 -1.04
N ILE A 114 0.08 9.08 -2.25
CA ILE A 114 -1.08 9.70 -2.89
C ILE A 114 -2.04 8.60 -3.35
N GLU A 115 -3.29 8.68 -2.95
CA GLU A 115 -4.35 7.94 -3.61
C GLU A 115 -4.85 8.75 -4.80
N LEU A 116 -4.85 8.14 -5.99
CA LEU A 116 -5.30 8.75 -7.23
C LEU A 116 -6.71 8.26 -7.56
N GLN A 117 -7.64 9.19 -7.70
CA GLN A 117 -9.02 8.90 -8.11
C GLN A 117 -9.45 9.79 -9.27
N PRO A 118 -10.38 9.33 -10.12
CA PRO A 118 -10.96 10.19 -11.14
C PRO A 118 -11.61 11.43 -10.49
N GLY A 119 -11.00 12.58 -10.66
CA GLY A 119 -11.54 13.85 -10.16
C GLY A 119 -11.03 14.32 -8.80
N TYR A 120 -10.27 13.53 -8.06
CA TYR A 120 -9.61 13.98 -6.82
C TYR A 120 -8.35 13.18 -6.48
N LEU A 121 -7.55 13.75 -5.59
CA LEU A 121 -6.43 13.09 -4.94
C LEU A 121 -6.72 13.01 -3.45
N GLN A 122 -6.13 12.02 -2.76
CA GLN A 122 -6.14 11.99 -1.29
C GLN A 122 -4.72 11.80 -0.77
N ILE A 123 -4.41 12.46 0.34
CA ILE A 123 -3.16 12.35 1.08
C ILE A 123 -3.44 12.34 2.57
N GLU A 124 -2.50 11.84 3.36
CA GLU A 124 -2.53 11.99 4.81
C GLU A 124 -2.40 13.47 5.21
N PRO A 125 -2.93 13.89 6.36
CA PRO A 125 -2.89 15.30 6.77
C PRO A 125 -1.46 15.77 7.01
N ASP A 126 -1.09 16.85 6.32
CA ASP A 126 0.15 17.59 6.50
C ASP A 126 -0.16 19.08 6.34
N HIS A 127 0.15 19.89 7.37
CA HIS A 127 -0.21 21.31 7.37
C HIS A 127 0.55 22.11 6.31
N VAL A 128 1.83 21.76 6.03
CA VAL A 128 2.64 22.45 5.02
C VAL A 128 2.09 22.18 3.62
N LEU A 129 1.76 20.91 3.36
CA LEU A 129 1.14 20.52 2.08
C LEU A 129 -0.25 21.12 1.93
N ALA A 130 -1.05 21.12 3.00
CA ALA A 130 -2.38 21.73 2.99
C ALA A 130 -2.32 23.23 2.61
N ASP A 131 -1.40 23.98 3.23
CA ASP A 131 -1.23 25.40 2.96
C ASP A 131 -0.72 25.66 1.53
N MET A 132 0.24 24.84 1.07
CA MET A 132 0.73 24.90 -0.32
C MET A 132 -0.39 24.65 -1.34
N LEU A 133 -1.25 23.67 -1.08
CA LEU A 133 -2.36 23.31 -1.97
C LEU A 133 -3.48 24.37 -1.94
N ARG A 134 -3.83 24.88 -0.73
CA ARG A 134 -4.83 25.94 -0.57
C ARG A 134 -4.43 27.27 -1.17
N ALA A 135 -3.12 27.54 -1.27
CA ALA A 135 -2.61 28.71 -1.94
C ALA A 135 -2.85 28.71 -3.47
N GLN A 136 -3.25 27.56 -4.04
CA GLN A 136 -3.57 27.42 -5.46
C GLN A 136 -5.07 27.69 -5.69
N PRO A 137 -5.46 28.76 -6.39
CA PRO A 137 -6.86 29.17 -6.51
C PRO A 137 -7.74 28.21 -7.31
N HIS A 138 -7.12 27.31 -8.07
CA HIS A 138 -7.79 26.32 -8.92
C HIS A 138 -8.04 24.97 -8.21
N LEU A 139 -7.60 24.83 -6.95
CA LEU A 139 -7.78 23.64 -6.14
C LEU A 139 -8.71 23.89 -4.95
N GLN A 140 -9.43 22.85 -4.56
CA GLN A 140 -10.15 22.75 -3.30
C GLN A 140 -9.51 21.69 -2.43
N VAL A 141 -9.35 21.97 -1.12
CA VAL A 141 -8.75 21.07 -0.16
C VAL A 141 -9.72 20.88 1.00
N GLU A 142 -10.22 19.68 1.16
CA GLU A 142 -11.20 19.30 2.18
C GLU A 142 -10.58 18.26 3.14
N ALA A 143 -10.81 18.43 4.44
CA ALA A 143 -10.48 17.42 5.44
C ALA A 143 -11.68 16.48 5.63
N LEU A 144 -11.44 15.16 5.63
CA LEU A 144 -12.45 14.14 5.80
C LEU A 144 -11.87 12.86 6.39
N ASP A 145 -12.73 11.97 6.85
CA ASP A 145 -12.35 10.60 7.19
C ASP A 145 -12.79 9.66 6.06
N ALA A 146 -11.83 8.91 5.52
CA ALA A 146 -12.08 7.94 4.44
C ALA A 146 -11.05 6.79 4.46
N PRO A 147 -11.34 5.65 3.85
CA PRO A 147 -10.33 4.66 3.54
C PRO A 147 -9.23 5.28 2.68
N PHE A 148 -7.98 4.84 2.88
CA PHE A 148 -6.82 5.36 2.16
C PHE A 148 -6.07 4.22 1.46
N GLU A 149 -6.01 4.26 0.14
CA GLU A 149 -5.35 3.27 -0.71
C GLU A 149 -4.35 3.95 -1.68
N PRO A 150 -3.23 4.49 -1.16
CA PRO A 150 -2.29 5.21 -2.01
C PRO A 150 -1.61 4.31 -3.02
N GLU A 151 -1.17 4.90 -4.13
CA GLU A 151 -0.41 4.21 -5.18
C GLU A 151 0.87 3.59 -4.64
N GLY A 152 1.20 2.39 -5.11
CA GLY A 152 2.40 1.65 -4.68
C GLY A 152 3.72 2.20 -5.25
N GLY A 153 3.68 3.26 -6.03
CA GLY A 153 4.82 3.79 -6.78
C GLY A 153 5.21 2.94 -7.99
N ALA A 154 5.82 3.54 -9.00
CA ALA A 154 6.18 2.88 -10.25
C ALA A 154 7.20 1.74 -10.09
N TYR A 155 7.92 1.70 -8.99
CA TYR A 155 8.96 0.70 -8.70
C TYR A 155 8.47 -0.47 -7.83
N ALA A 156 7.27 -0.44 -7.32
CA ALA A 156 6.72 -1.51 -6.46
C ALA A 156 6.38 -2.80 -7.24
N ALA A 157 6.22 -2.73 -8.56
CA ALA A 157 5.86 -3.85 -9.42
C ALA A 157 7.06 -4.65 -9.99
N GLY A 158 8.32 -4.38 -9.57
CA GLY A 158 9.53 -4.81 -10.28
C GLY A 158 10.55 -5.68 -9.53
N HIS A 159 10.21 -6.44 -8.52
CA HIS A 159 11.19 -7.33 -7.87
C HIS A 159 10.93 -8.82 -8.16
N GLY A 160 11.03 -9.20 -9.43
CA GLY A 160 10.93 -10.59 -9.87
C GLY A 160 11.87 -10.99 -11.02
N HIS A 161 12.88 -10.18 -11.37
CA HIS A 161 13.87 -10.57 -12.37
C HIS A 161 15.27 -10.62 -11.77
N SER A 162 15.63 -11.80 -11.26
CA SER A 162 17.01 -12.18 -11.00
C SER A 162 17.74 -12.31 -12.36
N HIS A 163 18.42 -11.25 -12.79
CA HIS A 163 19.40 -11.36 -13.88
C HIS A 163 20.70 -11.92 -13.31
N GLY A 164 20.87 -13.23 -13.43
CA GLY A 164 22.15 -13.88 -13.22
C GLY A 164 23.09 -13.47 -14.36
N HIS A 165 23.93 -12.46 -14.16
CA HIS A 165 25.07 -12.18 -15.02
C HIS A 165 26.22 -13.10 -14.61
N GLY A 166 26.32 -14.24 -15.29
CA GLY A 166 27.55 -15.03 -15.30
C GLY A 166 28.60 -14.31 -16.14
N HIS A 167 29.54 -13.64 -15.50
CA HIS A 167 30.76 -13.17 -16.16
C HIS A 167 31.78 -14.31 -16.16
N ASP A 168 31.85 -15.01 -17.30
CA ASP A 168 32.94 -15.93 -17.61
C ASP A 168 34.07 -15.12 -18.26
N HIS A 169 35.10 -14.80 -17.49
CA HIS A 169 36.34 -14.18 -18.00
C HIS A 169 37.37 -15.28 -18.31
N GLY A 170 37.28 -15.82 -19.52
CA GLY A 170 38.34 -16.62 -20.08
C GLY A 170 39.53 -15.74 -20.49
N HIS A 171 40.61 -15.74 -19.68
CA HIS A 171 41.88 -15.16 -20.07
C HIS A 171 42.67 -16.16 -20.94
N ALA A 172 42.74 -15.89 -22.25
CA ALA A 172 43.68 -16.57 -23.13
C ALA A 172 45.03 -15.82 -23.11
N HIS A 173 46.08 -16.46 -22.59
CA HIS A 173 47.45 -15.98 -22.70
C HIS A 173 47.99 -16.34 -24.09
N HIS A 174 48.28 -15.35 -24.90
CA HIS A 174 49.12 -15.53 -26.11
C HIS A 174 50.58 -15.29 -25.76
N HIS A 175 51.39 -16.35 -25.86
CA HIS A 175 52.85 -16.27 -25.93
C HIS A 175 53.23 -15.80 -27.35
N HIS A 176 53.98 -14.72 -27.47
CA HIS A 176 54.72 -14.34 -28.65
C HIS A 176 56.18 -14.69 -28.41
N ASP A 177 56.66 -15.72 -29.12
CA ASP A 177 58.06 -15.92 -29.35
C ASP A 177 58.52 -15.08 -30.57
N HIS A 178 59.61 -14.36 -30.44
CA HIS A 178 60.33 -13.74 -31.54
C HIS A 178 61.74 -14.34 -31.62
N PRO A 179 62.25 -14.61 -32.84
CA PRO A 179 63.64 -15.00 -33.08
C PRO A 179 64.60 -13.83 -32.97
#